data_204e952ca0a0ac31a5f471862214fa66
#
_entry.id   204e952ca0a0ac31a5f471862214fa66
#
_cell.length_a   1.000
_cell.length_b   1.000
_cell.length_c   1.000
_cell.angle_alpha   90.00
_cell.angle_beta   90.00
_cell.angle_gamma   90.00
#
_symmetry.space_group_name_H-M   'P 1'
#
loop_
_entity.id
_entity.type
_entity.pdbx_description
1 polymer ?
#
loop_
_entity_poly.entity_id
_entity_poly.type
_entity_poly.pdbx_seq_one_letter_code
_entity_poly.pdbx_strand_id
1 'polypeptide(L)'
;MTYIALVMTLMLTPAPARTRTAAYPLLHAAERHERVLIVAPHIDDEAIGAAGYTLDSIANGAEVYIVFLTAGDCNRFSARLMHKTLEPTASNYLSVGEARIAEAALAMKLLGVSPERFFVLGYPDRGLRLMVDHPNAVVRAEGTRKRAVPYENALTPGAPYSFGSLMSDMRQVLELTRPTIVIAPVAFDQHADHAAAAEIVDDAIEELQIHPQRLGYLVHSGRMATKLVSTPRRPLMPPLRMRSFAWATYTLSSHVQQVKTSVLMTYRSQRPYNLLLRNAFVRGNELFFVY
;
A
#
# COMPACT_ATOMS: atom_id res chain seq x y z
N MET A 1 -77.31 25.90 4.51
CA MET A 1 -76.13 26.71 3.95
C MET A 1 -74.88 26.14 4.60
N THR A 2 -74.20 25.30 3.87
CA THR A 2 -73.05 24.53 4.40
C THR A 2 -71.77 25.09 3.77
N TYR A 3 -70.88 25.66 4.59
CA TYR A 3 -69.55 26.12 4.12
C TYR A 3 -68.60 24.95 4.08
N ILE A 4 -68.11 24.62 2.89
CA ILE A 4 -67.00 23.67 2.66
C ILE A 4 -65.69 24.46 2.70
N ALA A 5 -64.89 24.26 3.72
CA ALA A 5 -63.54 24.78 3.83
C ALA A 5 -62.59 23.89 3.06
N LEU A 6 -62.02 24.39 1.99
CA LEU A 6 -61.00 23.71 1.18
C LEU A 6 -59.62 23.92 1.86
N VAL A 7 -59.11 22.91 2.55
CA VAL A 7 -57.76 22.94 3.10
C VAL A 7 -56.78 22.50 1.99
N MET A 8 -56.03 23.47 1.44
CA MET A 8 -54.94 23.22 0.52
C MET A 8 -53.71 22.80 1.32
N THR A 9 -53.44 21.48 1.38
CA THR A 9 -52.17 20.97 1.92
C THR A 9 -51.06 21.19 0.93
N LEU A 10 -50.20 22.18 1.17
CA LEU A 10 -48.93 22.34 0.43
C LEU A 10 -48.03 21.15 0.80
N MET A 11 -47.89 20.22 -0.11
CA MET A 11 -46.84 19.19 -0.08
C MET A 11 -45.48 19.87 -0.34
N LEU A 12 -44.77 20.21 0.72
CA LEU A 12 -43.34 20.55 0.64
C LEU A 12 -42.55 19.30 0.22
N THR A 13 -42.29 19.15 -1.05
CA THR A 13 -41.31 18.16 -1.54
C THR A 13 -39.94 18.59 -1.03
N PRO A 14 -39.25 17.78 -0.23
CA PRO A 14 -37.89 18.10 0.15
C PRO A 14 -37.03 18.15 -1.11
N ALA A 15 -36.35 19.28 -1.33
CA ALA A 15 -35.37 19.41 -2.39
C ALA A 15 -34.33 18.28 -2.26
N PRO A 16 -33.95 17.61 -3.36
CA PRO A 16 -32.93 16.58 -3.29
C PRO A 16 -31.66 17.19 -2.70
N ALA A 17 -31.24 16.67 -1.57
CA ALA A 17 -29.94 17.02 -0.98
C ALA A 17 -28.87 16.75 -2.04
N ARG A 18 -28.38 17.82 -2.70
CA ARG A 18 -27.18 17.76 -3.51
C ARG A 18 -26.03 17.37 -2.55
N THR A 19 -25.76 16.09 -2.44
CA THR A 19 -24.48 15.62 -1.94
C THR A 19 -23.42 16.20 -2.89
N ARG A 20 -22.85 17.36 -2.53
CA ARG A 20 -21.58 17.80 -3.11
C ARG A 20 -20.59 16.67 -2.80
N THR A 21 -20.33 15.81 -3.76
CA THR A 21 -19.12 15.01 -3.78
C THR A 21 -18.00 16.05 -3.73
N ALA A 22 -17.35 16.19 -2.57
CA ALA A 22 -16.17 17.02 -2.45
C ALA A 22 -15.18 16.48 -3.49
N ALA A 23 -14.95 17.24 -4.55
CA ALA A 23 -13.91 16.90 -5.51
C ALA A 23 -12.60 17.14 -4.79
N TYR A 24 -11.87 16.07 -4.46
CA TYR A 24 -10.52 16.19 -3.94
C TYR A 24 -9.60 16.77 -5.00
N PRO A 25 -8.56 17.56 -4.64
CA PRO A 25 -7.57 18.05 -5.57
C PRO A 25 -7.02 16.93 -6.45
N LEU A 26 -6.78 17.24 -7.72
CA LEU A 26 -6.14 16.32 -8.65
C LEU A 26 -4.64 16.30 -8.35
N LEU A 27 -4.09 15.10 -8.20
CA LEU A 27 -2.67 14.87 -8.17
C LEU A 27 -2.18 14.60 -9.60
N HIS A 28 -1.00 15.10 -9.95
CA HIS A 28 -0.32 14.82 -11.20
C HIS A 28 0.75 13.76 -10.98
N ALA A 29 1.03 12.95 -12.00
CA ALA A 29 2.16 12.03 -11.97
C ALA A 29 3.47 12.80 -11.88
N ALA A 30 4.50 12.18 -11.30
CA ALA A 30 5.82 12.76 -11.21
C ALA A 30 6.43 13.02 -12.61
N GLU A 31 7.25 14.05 -12.70
CA GLU A 31 7.91 14.46 -13.94
C GLU A 31 9.37 14.00 -14.00
N ARG A 32 10.02 14.18 -15.15
CA ARG A 32 11.37 13.69 -15.46
C ARG A 32 12.45 14.01 -14.41
N HIS A 33 12.37 15.16 -13.73
CA HIS A 33 13.35 15.57 -12.72
C HIS A 33 13.06 15.01 -11.32
N GLU A 34 11.95 14.30 -11.16
CA GLU A 34 11.51 13.78 -9.87
C GLU A 34 11.94 12.34 -9.67
N ARG A 35 12.24 12.03 -8.42
CA ARG A 35 12.54 10.68 -7.94
C ARG A 35 11.51 10.30 -6.89
N VAL A 36 10.77 9.24 -7.21
CA VAL A 36 9.69 8.73 -6.39
C VAL A 36 10.17 7.47 -5.66
N LEU A 37 10.05 7.44 -4.34
CA LEU A 37 10.22 6.22 -3.55
C LEU A 37 8.87 5.77 -3.03
N ILE A 38 8.47 4.55 -3.39
CA ILE A 38 7.28 3.89 -2.84
C ILE A 38 7.71 2.89 -1.80
N VAL A 39 7.21 3.07 -0.58
CA VAL A 39 7.46 2.16 0.55
C VAL A 39 6.26 1.25 0.73
N ALA A 40 6.47 -0.04 0.59
CA ALA A 40 5.46 -1.09 0.71
C ALA A 40 5.78 -2.00 1.92
N PRO A 41 4.94 -2.04 2.96
CA PRO A 41 5.12 -2.96 4.08
C PRO A 41 5.18 -4.41 3.63
N HIS A 42 4.30 -4.81 2.71
CA HIS A 42 4.26 -6.15 2.14
C HIS A 42 4.34 -6.10 0.62
N ILE A 43 4.74 -7.20 0.04
CA ILE A 43 4.76 -7.39 -1.42
C ILE A 43 3.31 -7.51 -1.90
N ASP A 44 2.84 -6.54 -2.65
CA ASP A 44 1.55 -6.21 -3.29
C ASP A 44 0.98 -4.84 -2.90
N ASP A 45 1.42 -4.23 -1.79
CA ASP A 45 0.91 -2.93 -1.33
C ASP A 45 1.22 -1.78 -2.31
N GLU A 46 2.39 -1.82 -2.99
CA GLU A 46 2.76 -0.86 -4.04
C GLU A 46 1.76 -0.88 -5.21
N ALA A 47 1.30 -2.10 -5.55
CA ALA A 47 0.34 -2.28 -6.62
C ALA A 47 -1.07 -1.83 -6.20
N ILE A 48 -1.43 -2.07 -4.95
CA ILE A 48 -2.71 -1.65 -4.39
C ILE A 48 -2.77 -0.13 -4.30
N GLY A 49 -1.74 0.49 -3.71
CA GLY A 49 -1.72 1.89 -3.34
C GLY A 49 -1.37 2.84 -4.48
N ALA A 50 -0.41 2.48 -5.35
CA ALA A 50 0.24 3.45 -6.23
C ALA A 50 0.65 2.95 -7.62
N ALA A 51 0.12 1.80 -8.12
CA ALA A 51 0.53 1.26 -9.42
C ALA A 51 0.25 2.22 -10.58
N GLY A 52 -0.86 2.91 -10.56
CA GLY A 52 -1.22 3.86 -11.62
C GLY A 52 -0.33 5.08 -11.60
N TYR A 53 -0.09 5.64 -10.43
CA TYR A 53 0.86 6.74 -10.26
C TYR A 53 2.26 6.35 -10.73
N THR A 54 2.72 5.13 -10.39
CA THR A 54 4.01 4.57 -10.84
C THR A 54 4.12 4.52 -12.35
N LEU A 55 3.12 3.92 -13.03
CA LEU A 55 3.12 3.75 -14.48
C LEU A 55 3.23 5.08 -15.22
N ASP A 56 2.40 6.05 -14.86
CA ASP A 56 2.36 7.33 -15.53
C ASP A 56 3.59 8.19 -15.19
N SER A 57 4.13 8.11 -13.96
CA SER A 57 5.38 8.77 -13.57
C SER A 57 6.58 8.26 -14.39
N ILE A 58 6.69 6.94 -14.57
CA ILE A 58 7.73 6.35 -15.43
C ILE A 58 7.53 6.81 -16.89
N ALA A 59 6.29 6.83 -17.39
CA ALA A 59 6.00 7.30 -18.73
C ALA A 59 6.37 8.78 -18.95
N ASN A 60 6.28 9.61 -17.90
CA ASN A 60 6.73 11.00 -17.90
C ASN A 60 8.25 11.14 -17.77
N GLY A 61 8.98 10.04 -17.54
CA GLY A 61 10.44 10.00 -17.41
C GLY A 61 10.96 10.23 -15.99
N ALA A 62 10.09 10.16 -14.96
CA ALA A 62 10.52 10.15 -13.57
C ALA A 62 11.26 8.85 -13.23
N GLU A 63 12.14 8.94 -12.23
CA GLU A 63 12.77 7.75 -11.65
C GLU A 63 11.90 7.23 -10.50
N VAL A 64 11.40 6.00 -10.64
CA VAL A 64 10.58 5.39 -9.59
C VAL A 64 11.32 4.22 -8.96
N TYR A 65 11.38 4.24 -7.64
CA TYR A 65 11.98 3.22 -6.79
C TYR A 65 10.91 2.62 -5.87
N ILE A 66 11.06 1.34 -5.57
CA ILE A 66 10.14 0.63 -4.67
C ILE A 66 10.95 -0.10 -3.61
N VAL A 67 10.54 0.01 -2.35
CA VAL A 67 11.11 -0.77 -1.25
C VAL A 67 10.04 -1.57 -0.54
N PHE A 68 10.24 -2.88 -0.45
CA PHE A 68 9.43 -3.81 0.31
C PHE A 68 10.07 -4.05 1.68
N LEU A 69 9.38 -3.67 2.76
CA LEU A 69 9.92 -3.82 4.10
C LEU A 69 9.94 -5.28 4.55
N THR A 70 8.91 -6.04 4.19
CA THR A 70 8.81 -7.48 4.47
C THR A 70 8.58 -8.27 3.19
N ALA A 71 8.85 -9.57 3.21
CA ALA A 71 8.47 -10.47 2.14
C ALA A 71 6.98 -10.88 2.20
N GLY A 72 6.23 -10.45 3.22
CA GLY A 72 4.84 -10.85 3.44
C GLY A 72 4.68 -12.36 3.66
N ASP A 73 5.65 -12.97 4.33
CA ASP A 73 5.79 -14.41 4.50
C ASP A 73 4.85 -15.01 5.57
N CYS A 74 4.30 -14.20 6.48
CA CYS A 74 3.43 -14.66 7.56
C CYS A 74 1.97 -14.88 7.14
N ASN A 75 1.71 -15.14 5.87
CA ASN A 75 0.38 -15.43 5.37
C ASN A 75 0.05 -16.92 5.49
N ARG A 76 -0.63 -17.29 6.59
CA ARG A 76 -1.02 -18.68 6.87
C ARG A 76 -1.87 -19.30 5.77
N PHE A 77 -2.75 -18.52 5.15
CA PHE A 77 -3.60 -19.02 4.07
C PHE A 77 -2.76 -19.39 2.84
N SER A 78 -1.86 -18.51 2.42
CA SER A 78 -0.94 -18.76 1.31
C SER A 78 -0.06 -19.99 1.58
N ALA A 79 0.49 -20.10 2.79
CA ALA A 79 1.31 -21.23 3.18
C ALA A 79 0.52 -22.56 3.14
N ARG A 80 -0.72 -22.55 3.62
CA ARG A 80 -1.62 -23.72 3.53
C ARG A 80 -1.93 -24.14 2.10
N LEU A 81 -2.25 -23.17 1.25
CA LEU A 81 -2.62 -23.43 -0.14
C LEU A 81 -1.43 -23.92 -0.96
N MET A 82 -0.27 -23.28 -0.84
CA MET A 82 0.93 -23.61 -1.59
C MET A 82 1.46 -25.00 -1.23
N HIS A 83 1.43 -25.36 0.06
CA HIS A 83 1.99 -26.61 0.56
C HIS A 83 0.95 -27.69 0.84
N LYS A 84 -0.33 -27.43 0.53
CA LYS A 84 -1.45 -28.37 0.74
C LYS A 84 -1.45 -28.96 2.17
N THR A 85 -1.22 -28.12 3.17
CA THR A 85 -1.14 -28.48 4.58
C THR A 85 -2.09 -27.65 5.43
N LEU A 86 -2.62 -28.22 6.52
CA LEU A 86 -3.42 -27.48 7.49
C LEU A 86 -2.56 -26.76 8.52
N GLU A 87 -1.35 -27.27 8.77
CA GLU A 87 -0.41 -26.75 9.75
C GLU A 87 0.94 -26.41 9.09
N PRO A 88 1.09 -25.17 8.56
CA PRO A 88 2.32 -24.76 7.91
C PRO A 88 3.49 -24.73 8.89
N THR A 89 4.63 -25.23 8.45
CA THR A 89 5.91 -25.18 9.17
C THR A 89 6.64 -23.86 8.90
N ALA A 90 7.69 -23.58 9.65
CA ALA A 90 8.55 -22.40 9.44
C ALA A 90 9.15 -22.37 8.02
N SER A 91 9.49 -23.52 7.45
CA SER A 91 9.99 -23.63 6.07
C SER A 91 8.91 -23.33 5.03
N ASN A 92 7.64 -23.67 5.31
CA ASN A 92 6.54 -23.32 4.43
C ASN A 92 6.33 -21.80 4.35
N TYR A 93 6.42 -21.11 5.48
CA TYR A 93 6.36 -19.64 5.49
C TYR A 93 7.56 -19.01 4.77
N LEU A 94 8.77 -19.54 4.93
CA LEU A 94 9.95 -19.07 4.21
C LEU A 94 9.75 -19.17 2.70
N SER A 95 9.28 -20.33 2.21
CA SER A 95 9.03 -20.50 0.75
C SER A 95 7.89 -19.62 0.24
N VAL A 96 6.92 -19.21 1.07
CA VAL A 96 5.94 -18.17 0.69
C VAL A 96 6.65 -16.85 0.44
N GLY A 97 7.56 -16.44 1.32
CA GLY A 97 8.34 -15.21 1.13
C GLY A 97 9.19 -15.23 -0.14
N GLU A 98 9.90 -16.35 -0.39
CA GLU A 98 10.67 -16.53 -1.63
C GLU A 98 9.80 -16.44 -2.89
N ALA A 99 8.63 -17.08 -2.87
CA ALA A 99 7.67 -17.00 -3.97
C ALA A 99 7.16 -15.57 -4.19
N ARG A 100 6.85 -14.82 -3.13
CA ARG A 100 6.40 -13.43 -3.22
C ARG A 100 7.49 -12.52 -3.76
N ILE A 101 8.74 -12.69 -3.36
CA ILE A 101 9.88 -11.94 -3.92
C ILE A 101 10.00 -12.17 -5.43
N ALA A 102 9.87 -13.42 -5.88
CA ALA A 102 9.88 -13.75 -7.31
C ALA A 102 8.68 -13.14 -8.05
N GLU A 103 7.49 -13.14 -7.44
CA GLU A 103 6.29 -12.49 -7.98
C GLU A 103 6.45 -10.96 -8.04
N ALA A 104 7.11 -10.34 -7.04
CA ALA A 104 7.43 -8.92 -7.05
C ALA A 104 8.30 -8.55 -8.25
N ALA A 105 9.33 -9.33 -8.56
CA ALA A 105 10.17 -9.08 -9.73
C ALA A 105 9.38 -9.08 -11.06
N LEU A 106 8.38 -9.97 -11.18
CA LEU A 106 7.47 -9.99 -12.33
C LEU A 106 6.53 -8.77 -12.34
N ALA A 107 6.03 -8.37 -11.18
CA ALA A 107 5.19 -7.18 -11.02
C ALA A 107 5.97 -5.91 -11.38
N MET A 108 7.20 -5.76 -10.90
CA MET A 108 8.10 -4.64 -11.23
C MET A 108 8.35 -4.53 -12.73
N LYS A 109 8.58 -5.65 -13.41
CA LYS A 109 8.72 -5.67 -14.86
C LYS A 109 7.48 -5.15 -15.59
N LEU A 110 6.28 -5.50 -15.13
CA LEU A 110 5.02 -5.00 -15.70
C LEU A 110 4.78 -3.51 -15.41
N LEU A 111 5.26 -3.02 -14.27
CA LEU A 111 5.23 -1.59 -13.92
C LEU A 111 6.28 -0.77 -14.67
N GLY A 112 7.26 -1.39 -15.31
CA GLY A 112 8.39 -0.71 -15.95
C GLY A 112 9.49 -0.31 -14.96
N VAL A 113 9.48 -0.84 -13.74
CA VAL A 113 10.53 -0.65 -12.74
C VAL A 113 11.66 -1.63 -13.01
N SER A 114 12.86 -1.14 -13.23
CA SER A 114 14.03 -1.99 -13.51
C SER A 114 14.54 -2.69 -12.23
N PRO A 115 15.25 -3.81 -12.36
CA PRO A 115 15.69 -4.62 -11.21
C PRO A 115 16.52 -3.87 -10.18
N GLU A 116 17.31 -2.89 -10.60
CA GLU A 116 18.12 -2.05 -9.71
C GLU A 116 17.34 -0.96 -8.99
N ARG A 117 16.05 -0.80 -9.30
CA ARG A 117 15.16 0.23 -8.71
C ARG A 117 14.13 -0.34 -7.75
N PHE A 118 14.24 -1.61 -7.38
CA PHE A 118 13.44 -2.11 -6.26
C PHE A 118 14.30 -2.88 -5.26
N PHE A 119 13.95 -2.75 -3.99
CA PHE A 119 14.66 -3.32 -2.85
C PHE A 119 13.72 -4.18 -2.03
N VAL A 120 14.21 -5.30 -1.53
CA VAL A 120 13.53 -6.12 -0.54
C VAL A 120 14.38 -6.08 0.73
N LEU A 121 13.82 -5.57 1.84
CA LEU A 121 14.53 -5.56 3.11
C LEU A 121 14.37 -6.91 3.83
N GLY A 122 13.19 -7.53 3.74
CA GLY A 122 12.95 -8.89 4.22
C GLY A 122 12.80 -9.00 5.74
N TYR A 123 12.41 -7.90 6.42
CA TYR A 123 12.09 -7.89 7.84
C TYR A 123 10.82 -8.69 8.14
N PRO A 124 10.53 -9.02 9.43
CA PRO A 124 9.47 -9.96 9.76
C PRO A 124 8.07 -9.40 9.43
N ASP A 125 7.31 -10.07 8.58
CA ASP A 125 5.88 -9.82 8.38
C ASP A 125 5.12 -9.99 9.71
N ARG A 126 4.25 -9.04 10.03
CA ARG A 126 3.59 -8.83 11.34
C ARG A 126 4.54 -8.49 12.49
N GLY A 127 5.77 -8.12 12.17
CA GLY A 127 6.78 -7.82 13.16
C GLY A 127 7.27 -6.38 13.18
N LEU A 128 6.92 -5.55 12.18
CA LEU A 128 7.41 -4.18 12.10
C LEU A 128 6.97 -3.36 13.32
N ARG A 129 5.70 -3.47 13.75
CA ARG A 129 5.21 -2.78 14.95
C ARG A 129 5.95 -3.22 16.21
N LEU A 130 6.25 -4.51 16.35
CA LEU A 130 7.03 -5.01 17.51
C LEU A 130 8.46 -4.45 17.52
N MET A 131 9.07 -4.25 16.35
CA MET A 131 10.42 -3.67 16.26
C MET A 131 10.42 -2.19 16.66
N VAL A 132 9.41 -1.43 16.26
CA VAL A 132 9.24 -0.03 16.68
C VAL A 132 8.98 0.07 18.18
N ASP A 133 8.06 -0.75 18.72
CA ASP A 133 7.69 -0.71 20.13
C ASP A 133 8.81 -1.23 21.05
N HIS A 134 9.73 -2.03 20.54
CA HIS A 134 10.84 -2.62 21.29
C HIS A 134 12.20 -2.41 20.59
N PRO A 135 12.68 -1.15 20.45
CA PRO A 135 13.81 -0.80 19.59
C PRO A 135 15.14 -1.49 19.98
N ASN A 136 15.27 -1.90 21.24
CA ASN A 136 16.46 -2.56 21.75
C ASN A 136 16.39 -4.10 21.67
N ALA A 137 15.31 -4.67 21.15
CA ALA A 137 15.12 -6.11 21.09
C ALA A 137 15.37 -6.66 19.68
N VAL A 138 15.79 -7.93 19.61
CA VAL A 138 15.78 -8.71 18.38
C VAL A 138 14.51 -9.55 18.34
N VAL A 139 13.59 -9.19 17.43
CA VAL A 139 12.28 -9.82 17.27
C VAL A 139 12.44 -11.21 16.64
N ARG A 140 11.53 -12.11 16.97
CA ARG A 140 11.38 -13.41 16.29
C ARG A 140 10.17 -13.40 15.40
N ALA A 141 10.34 -13.67 14.10
CA ALA A 141 9.24 -13.77 13.15
C ALA A 141 8.21 -14.84 13.57
N GLU A 142 6.93 -14.51 13.46
CA GLU A 142 5.83 -15.42 13.84
C GLU A 142 5.79 -16.65 12.94
N GLY A 143 5.86 -16.47 11.62
CA GLY A 143 5.79 -17.54 10.63
C GLY A 143 7.10 -18.33 10.52
N THR A 144 8.15 -17.67 10.02
CA THR A 144 9.44 -18.31 9.70
C THR A 144 10.28 -18.69 10.93
N ARG A 145 9.93 -18.18 12.11
CA ARG A 145 10.70 -18.35 13.36
C ARG A 145 12.13 -17.81 13.31
N LYS A 146 12.51 -17.13 12.25
CA LYS A 146 13.82 -16.47 12.11
C LYS A 146 13.94 -15.26 13.05
N ARG A 147 15.19 -14.84 13.29
CA ARG A 147 15.56 -13.61 14.03
C ARG A 147 16.44 -12.67 13.21
N ALA A 148 16.66 -13.03 11.95
CA ALA A 148 17.46 -12.28 10.99
C ALA A 148 16.89 -12.50 9.60
N VAL A 149 17.19 -11.60 8.69
CA VAL A 149 16.74 -11.60 7.28
C VAL A 149 17.22 -12.89 6.60
N PRO A 150 16.33 -13.79 6.17
CA PRO A 150 16.71 -15.08 5.63
C PRO A 150 16.88 -15.10 4.11
N TYR A 151 16.56 -14.00 3.42
CA TYR A 151 16.49 -13.91 1.96
C TYR A 151 17.83 -13.44 1.39
N GLU A 152 18.43 -14.23 0.50
CA GLU A 152 19.74 -13.93 -0.13
C GLU A 152 19.67 -12.67 -1.01
N ASN A 153 18.51 -12.40 -1.61
CA ASN A 153 18.30 -11.24 -2.48
C ASN A 153 17.78 -9.99 -1.71
N ALA A 154 17.79 -10.02 -0.38
CA ALA A 154 17.48 -8.84 0.42
C ALA A 154 18.61 -7.81 0.35
N LEU A 155 18.32 -6.55 0.71
CA LEU A 155 19.31 -5.47 0.73
C LEU A 155 20.49 -5.84 1.67
N THR A 156 20.17 -6.38 2.86
CA THR A 156 21.14 -6.79 3.88
C THR A 156 20.82 -8.20 4.39
N PRO A 157 21.22 -9.27 3.67
CA PRO A 157 20.98 -10.64 4.11
C PRO A 157 21.65 -10.89 5.48
N GLY A 158 20.96 -11.59 6.37
CA GLY A 158 21.44 -11.87 7.71
C GLY A 158 21.33 -10.72 8.72
N ALA A 159 20.82 -9.54 8.32
CA ALA A 159 20.58 -8.43 9.24
C ALA A 159 19.65 -8.89 10.39
N PRO A 160 19.99 -8.60 11.67
CA PRO A 160 19.12 -8.93 12.79
C PRO A 160 17.75 -8.25 12.66
N TYR A 161 16.70 -8.92 13.11
CA TYR A 161 15.37 -8.32 13.18
C TYR A 161 15.28 -7.33 14.34
N SER A 162 16.06 -6.24 14.25
CA SER A 162 16.11 -5.15 15.21
C SER A 162 15.71 -3.83 14.54
N PHE A 163 15.16 -2.91 15.33
CA PHE A 163 14.79 -1.58 14.83
C PHE A 163 16.00 -0.84 14.24
N GLY A 164 17.17 -0.93 14.91
CA GLY A 164 18.40 -0.31 14.41
C GLY A 164 18.85 -0.83 13.05
N SER A 165 18.72 -2.15 12.77
CA SER A 165 19.02 -2.70 11.44
C SER A 165 18.03 -2.20 10.39
N LEU A 166 16.73 -2.20 10.71
CA LEU A 166 15.69 -1.71 9.81
C LEU A 166 15.88 -0.22 9.46
N MET A 167 16.19 0.60 10.47
CA MET A 167 16.46 2.03 10.25
C MET A 167 17.75 2.24 9.43
N SER A 168 18.77 1.43 9.64
CA SER A 168 20.00 1.47 8.82
C SER A 168 19.69 1.18 7.34
N ASP A 169 18.93 0.13 7.06
CA ASP A 169 18.55 -0.23 5.69
C ASP A 169 17.63 0.84 5.07
N MET A 170 16.69 1.39 5.84
CA MET A 170 15.78 2.44 5.34
C MET A 170 16.55 3.73 5.01
N ARG A 171 17.50 4.15 5.84
CA ARG A 171 18.40 5.29 5.55
C ARG A 171 19.21 5.02 4.28
N GLN A 172 19.80 3.83 4.15
CA GLN A 172 20.54 3.45 2.94
C GLN A 172 19.69 3.57 1.67
N VAL A 173 18.42 3.12 1.72
CA VAL A 173 17.50 3.26 0.59
C VAL A 173 17.24 4.74 0.29
N LEU A 174 16.99 5.59 1.29
CA LEU A 174 16.76 7.03 1.11
C LEU A 174 17.99 7.74 0.54
N GLU A 175 19.19 7.40 1.01
CA GLU A 175 20.46 7.95 0.49
C GLU A 175 20.75 7.54 -0.95
N LEU A 176 20.48 6.29 -1.31
CA LEU A 176 20.65 5.77 -2.67
C LEU A 176 19.66 6.40 -3.64
N THR A 177 18.39 6.52 -3.24
CA THR A 177 17.31 6.98 -4.12
C THR A 177 17.16 8.50 -4.15
N ARG A 178 17.55 9.21 -3.06
CA ARG A 178 17.41 10.67 -2.89
C ARG A 178 16.03 11.15 -3.37
N PRO A 179 14.93 10.66 -2.79
CA PRO A 179 13.61 10.89 -3.34
C PRO A 179 13.20 12.35 -3.18
N THR A 180 12.54 12.89 -4.21
CA THR A 180 11.81 14.17 -4.14
C THR A 180 10.37 13.96 -3.68
N ILE A 181 9.85 12.73 -3.88
CA ILE A 181 8.52 12.30 -3.47
C ILE A 181 8.63 10.95 -2.76
N VAL A 182 8.04 10.83 -1.58
CA VAL A 182 7.92 9.56 -0.84
C VAL A 182 6.45 9.20 -0.71
N ILE A 183 6.09 8.00 -1.16
CA ILE A 183 4.75 7.42 -1.04
C ILE A 183 4.84 6.23 -0.08
N ALA A 184 4.14 6.30 1.06
CA ALA A 184 4.13 5.28 2.10
C ALA A 184 2.70 5.04 2.60
N PRO A 185 2.42 3.99 3.38
CA PRO A 185 1.13 3.89 4.06
C PRO A 185 0.90 5.08 4.99
N VAL A 186 -0.37 5.35 5.31
CA VAL A 186 -0.70 6.36 6.32
C VAL A 186 -0.56 5.79 7.73
N ALA A 187 -0.14 6.62 8.70
CA ALA A 187 0.02 6.19 10.10
C ALA A 187 -1.29 5.71 10.75
N PHE A 188 -2.44 6.13 10.24
CA PHE A 188 -3.76 5.71 10.70
C PHE A 188 -4.34 4.50 9.93
N ASP A 189 -3.54 3.79 9.14
CA ASP A 189 -3.91 2.48 8.58
C ASP A 189 -4.08 1.47 9.72
N GLN A 190 -5.08 0.60 9.61
CA GLN A 190 -5.42 -0.34 10.69
C GLN A 190 -4.54 -1.59 10.72
N HIS A 191 -3.69 -1.80 9.72
CA HIS A 191 -2.69 -2.85 9.79
C HIS A 191 -1.46 -2.35 10.54
N ALA A 192 -1.06 -3.08 11.58
CA ALA A 192 0.03 -2.66 12.47
C ALA A 192 1.36 -2.40 11.73
N ASP A 193 1.69 -3.23 10.74
CA ASP A 193 2.90 -3.04 9.92
C ASP A 193 2.80 -1.81 9.01
N HIS A 194 1.60 -1.45 8.52
CA HIS A 194 1.41 -0.23 7.72
C HIS A 194 1.61 1.02 8.57
N ALA A 195 0.99 1.06 9.75
CA ALA A 195 1.19 2.16 10.69
C ALA A 195 2.66 2.29 11.11
N ALA A 196 3.33 1.15 11.39
CA ALA A 196 4.75 1.13 11.72
C ALA A 196 5.63 1.60 10.54
N ALA A 197 5.30 1.19 9.30
CA ALA A 197 6.02 1.64 8.11
C ALA A 197 5.95 3.16 7.92
N ALA A 198 4.81 3.79 8.22
CA ALA A 198 4.68 5.24 8.20
C ALA A 198 5.64 5.90 9.20
N GLU A 199 5.70 5.40 10.44
CA GLU A 199 6.60 5.89 11.49
C GLU A 199 8.07 5.69 11.11
N ILE A 200 8.46 4.50 10.63
CA ILE A 200 9.83 4.19 10.17
C ILE A 200 10.27 5.16 9.07
N VAL A 201 9.38 5.48 8.13
CA VAL A 201 9.68 6.43 7.05
C VAL A 201 9.82 7.86 7.59
N ASP A 202 8.95 8.28 8.52
CA ASP A 202 9.01 9.59 9.15
C ASP A 202 10.31 9.77 9.94
N ASP A 203 10.65 8.78 10.78
CA ASP A 203 11.88 8.79 11.58
C ASP A 203 13.14 8.83 10.68
N ALA A 204 13.18 8.05 9.60
CA ALA A 204 14.32 8.02 8.69
C ALA A 204 14.49 9.33 7.91
N ILE A 205 13.40 9.98 7.50
CA ILE A 205 13.39 11.29 6.84
C ILE A 205 13.89 12.36 7.82
N GLU A 206 13.43 12.33 9.07
CA GLU A 206 13.85 13.26 10.13
C GLU A 206 15.35 13.09 10.47
N GLU A 207 15.80 11.85 10.67
CA GLU A 207 17.22 11.57 10.94
C GLU A 207 18.16 12.07 9.83
N LEU A 208 17.73 11.93 8.56
CA LEU A 208 18.51 12.39 7.39
C LEU A 208 18.31 13.89 7.09
N GLN A 209 17.40 14.56 7.77
CA GLN A 209 17.06 15.98 7.55
C GLN A 209 16.71 16.29 6.08
N ILE A 210 16.04 15.37 5.39
CA ILE A 210 15.56 15.54 4.02
C ILE A 210 14.09 15.95 4.02
N HIS A 211 13.64 16.62 2.94
CA HIS A 211 12.28 17.18 2.88
C HIS A 211 11.57 16.79 1.57
N PRO A 212 11.35 15.50 1.29
CA PRO A 212 10.57 15.10 0.12
C PRO A 212 9.09 15.46 0.29
N GLN A 213 8.37 15.65 -0.82
CA GLN A 213 6.92 15.65 -0.77
C GLN A 213 6.43 14.30 -0.22
N ARG A 214 5.51 14.35 0.75
CA ARG A 214 4.96 13.14 1.38
C ARG A 214 3.55 12.87 0.88
N LEU A 215 3.32 11.65 0.41
CA LEU A 215 2.00 11.14 0.03
C LEU A 215 1.72 9.84 0.79
N GLY A 216 0.48 9.69 1.26
CA GLY A 216 0.07 8.51 2.01
C GLY A 216 -1.00 7.71 1.30
N TYR A 217 -0.89 6.38 1.21
CA TYR A 217 -1.98 5.52 0.76
C TYR A 217 -2.61 4.73 1.91
N LEU A 218 -3.88 4.38 1.77
CA LEU A 218 -4.66 3.66 2.78
C LEU A 218 -5.19 2.35 2.20
N VAL A 219 -4.83 1.24 2.81
CA VAL A 219 -5.30 -0.10 2.42
C VAL A 219 -6.31 -0.66 3.44
N HIS A 220 -5.99 -0.59 4.71
CA HIS A 220 -6.79 -1.21 5.77
C HIS A 220 -7.54 -0.17 6.60
N SER A 221 -8.86 -0.10 6.41
CA SER A 221 -9.73 0.77 7.21
C SER A 221 -11.09 0.12 7.41
N GLY A 222 -11.28 -0.56 8.54
CA GLY A 222 -12.51 -1.27 8.88
C GLY A 222 -12.91 -2.27 7.78
N ARG A 223 -14.13 -2.12 7.28
CA ARG A 223 -14.64 -2.92 6.15
C ARG A 223 -14.40 -2.27 4.79
N MET A 224 -13.36 -1.45 4.62
CA MET A 224 -13.13 -0.69 3.39
C MET A 224 -13.08 -1.61 2.16
N ALA A 225 -12.23 -2.62 2.15
CA ALA A 225 -12.10 -3.54 1.02
C ALA A 225 -13.43 -4.23 0.67
N THR A 226 -14.17 -4.72 1.68
CA THR A 226 -15.46 -5.38 1.48
C THR A 226 -16.53 -4.42 0.92
N LYS A 227 -16.55 -3.18 1.40
CA LYS A 227 -17.46 -2.15 0.88
C LYS A 227 -17.10 -1.74 -0.55
N LEU A 228 -15.82 -1.65 -0.85
CA LEU A 228 -15.34 -1.35 -2.20
C LEU A 228 -15.75 -2.44 -3.20
N VAL A 229 -15.64 -3.71 -2.84
CA VAL A 229 -16.09 -4.82 -3.70
C VAL A 229 -17.56 -4.70 -4.07
N SER A 230 -18.42 -4.27 -3.14
CA SER A 230 -19.86 -4.09 -3.40
C SER A 230 -20.19 -2.88 -4.29
N THR A 231 -19.22 -2.01 -4.58
CA THR A 231 -19.41 -0.80 -5.40
C THR A 231 -18.35 -0.66 -6.51
N PRO A 232 -18.23 -1.64 -7.43
CA PRO A 232 -17.06 -1.76 -8.32
C PRO A 232 -16.86 -0.60 -9.32
N ARG A 233 -17.87 0.17 -9.62
CA ARG A 233 -17.81 1.28 -10.60
C ARG A 233 -17.63 2.67 -9.97
N ARG A 234 -17.61 2.76 -8.62
CA ARG A 234 -17.46 4.05 -7.95
C ARG A 234 -15.98 4.40 -7.78
N PRO A 235 -15.60 5.67 -7.86
CA PRO A 235 -14.25 6.08 -7.55
C PRO A 235 -13.87 5.71 -6.12
N LEU A 236 -12.58 5.51 -5.88
CA LEU A 236 -12.04 5.32 -4.54
C LEU A 236 -12.23 6.61 -3.75
N MET A 237 -12.80 6.51 -2.57
CA MET A 237 -13.08 7.62 -1.68
C MET A 237 -12.58 7.31 -0.28
N PRO A 238 -12.14 8.31 0.49
CA PRO A 238 -11.75 8.08 1.88
C PRO A 238 -12.92 7.56 2.70
N PRO A 239 -12.66 6.80 3.76
CA PRO A 239 -13.67 6.43 4.74
C PRO A 239 -14.41 7.65 5.27
N LEU A 240 -15.71 7.52 5.57
CA LEU A 240 -16.57 8.65 5.96
C LEU A 240 -15.98 9.52 7.08
N ARG A 241 -15.36 8.88 8.09
CA ARG A 241 -14.74 9.56 9.24
C ARG A 241 -13.43 10.30 8.90
N MET A 242 -12.85 10.04 7.74
CA MET A 242 -11.56 10.59 7.29
C MET A 242 -11.72 11.56 6.11
N ARG A 243 -12.95 11.87 5.71
CA ARG A 243 -13.21 12.73 4.53
C ARG A 243 -12.76 14.18 4.70
N SER A 244 -12.60 14.63 5.93
CA SER A 244 -12.10 15.97 6.24
C SER A 244 -10.57 16.07 6.21
N PHE A 245 -9.86 14.97 6.06
CA PHE A 245 -8.40 14.97 5.95
C PHE A 245 -7.98 15.48 4.58
N ALA A 246 -6.69 15.83 4.44
CA ALA A 246 -6.11 16.35 3.22
C ALA A 246 -5.88 15.24 2.20
N TRP A 247 -6.91 14.87 1.43
CA TRP A 247 -6.83 13.88 0.36
C TRP A 247 -6.65 14.53 -1.00
N ALA A 248 -5.93 13.85 -1.88
CA ALA A 248 -5.86 14.11 -3.29
C ALA A 248 -6.24 12.86 -4.10
N THR A 249 -6.76 13.05 -5.29
CA THR A 249 -7.14 11.96 -6.19
C THR A 249 -6.25 11.92 -7.41
N TYR A 250 -5.83 10.74 -7.83
CA TYR A 250 -5.07 10.48 -9.03
C TYR A 250 -5.93 9.70 -10.03
N THR A 251 -6.22 10.27 -11.20
CA THR A 251 -7.11 9.64 -12.18
C THR A 251 -6.39 8.59 -13.00
N LEU A 252 -7.00 7.40 -13.17
CA LEU A 252 -6.46 6.29 -13.94
C LEU A 252 -7.17 6.15 -15.28
N SER A 253 -6.42 6.15 -16.38
CA SER A 253 -6.93 5.76 -17.70
C SER A 253 -7.36 4.30 -17.72
N SER A 254 -8.20 3.89 -18.68
CA SER A 254 -8.60 2.51 -18.84
C SER A 254 -7.41 1.57 -19.09
N HIS A 255 -6.40 2.05 -19.80
CA HIS A 255 -5.16 1.31 -20.04
C HIS A 255 -4.40 1.06 -18.73
N VAL A 256 -4.19 2.10 -17.93
CA VAL A 256 -3.52 2.00 -16.63
C VAL A 256 -4.26 1.06 -15.68
N GLN A 257 -5.60 1.10 -15.66
CA GLN A 257 -6.40 0.16 -14.88
C GLN A 257 -6.20 -1.30 -15.33
N GLN A 258 -6.05 -1.57 -16.64
CA GLN A 258 -5.75 -2.89 -17.16
C GLN A 258 -4.36 -3.36 -16.72
N VAL A 259 -3.34 -2.52 -16.83
CA VAL A 259 -1.98 -2.84 -16.37
C VAL A 259 -1.96 -3.08 -14.87
N LYS A 260 -2.57 -2.20 -14.06
CA LYS A 260 -2.72 -2.41 -12.60
C LYS A 260 -3.38 -3.74 -12.28
N THR A 261 -4.41 -4.14 -13.05
CA THR A 261 -5.03 -5.47 -12.93
C THR A 261 -4.01 -6.58 -13.17
N SER A 262 -3.22 -6.49 -14.24
CA SER A 262 -2.22 -7.49 -14.59
C SER A 262 -1.14 -7.59 -13.52
N VAL A 263 -0.68 -6.46 -12.99
CA VAL A 263 0.29 -6.40 -11.87
C VAL A 263 -0.26 -7.12 -10.64
N LEU A 264 -1.47 -6.80 -10.19
CA LEU A 264 -2.09 -7.48 -9.04
C LEU A 264 -2.27 -8.98 -9.27
N MET A 265 -2.47 -9.42 -10.51
CA MET A 265 -2.62 -10.84 -10.85
C MET A 265 -1.30 -11.63 -10.92
N THR A 266 -0.14 -10.94 -10.89
CA THR A 266 1.15 -11.64 -10.77
C THR A 266 1.36 -12.25 -9.39
N TYR A 267 0.78 -11.67 -8.34
CA TYR A 267 0.89 -12.14 -6.95
C TYR A 267 0.04 -13.39 -6.72
N ARG A 268 0.41 -14.50 -7.36
CA ARG A 268 -0.35 -15.77 -7.35
C ARG A 268 -0.42 -16.39 -5.96
N SER A 269 0.61 -16.21 -5.16
CA SER A 269 0.66 -16.67 -3.76
C SER A 269 -0.45 -16.04 -2.91
N GLN A 270 -0.99 -14.88 -3.33
CA GLN A 270 -2.05 -14.14 -2.63
C GLN A 270 -3.47 -14.48 -3.12
N ARG A 271 -3.65 -15.47 -4.00
CA ARG A 271 -5.00 -15.95 -4.38
C ARG A 271 -5.69 -16.64 -3.19
N PRO A 272 -6.97 -16.42 -2.92
CA PRO A 272 -7.97 -15.62 -3.65
C PRO A 272 -8.00 -14.13 -3.29
N TYR A 273 -7.16 -13.64 -2.35
CA TYR A 273 -7.16 -12.23 -1.92
C TYR A 273 -6.98 -11.26 -3.09
N ASN A 274 -6.17 -11.61 -4.08
CA ASN A 274 -5.96 -10.77 -5.27
C ASN A 274 -7.23 -10.46 -6.04
N LEU A 275 -8.19 -11.37 -6.09
CA LEU A 275 -9.48 -11.11 -6.73
C LEU A 275 -10.28 -10.07 -5.93
N LEU A 276 -10.23 -10.15 -4.59
CA LEU A 276 -10.84 -9.18 -3.70
C LEU A 276 -10.16 -7.82 -3.85
N LEU A 277 -8.83 -7.77 -3.77
CA LEU A 277 -8.03 -6.54 -3.86
C LEU A 277 -8.18 -5.88 -5.23
N ARG A 278 -8.13 -6.64 -6.32
CA ARG A 278 -8.43 -6.13 -7.66
C ARG A 278 -9.80 -5.48 -7.72
N ASN A 279 -10.82 -6.16 -7.24
CA ASN A 279 -12.19 -5.63 -7.26
C ASN A 279 -12.37 -4.45 -6.31
N ALA A 280 -11.57 -4.34 -5.26
CA ALA A 280 -11.59 -3.22 -4.33
C ALA A 280 -10.81 -2.01 -4.84
N PHE A 281 -9.61 -2.20 -5.37
CA PHE A 281 -8.65 -1.11 -5.62
C PHE A 281 -8.35 -0.81 -7.10
N VAL A 282 -8.79 -1.65 -8.06
CA VAL A 282 -8.76 -1.27 -9.47
C VAL A 282 -9.99 -0.42 -9.77
N ARG A 283 -9.80 0.87 -9.79
CA ARG A 283 -10.84 1.91 -9.94
C ARG A 283 -10.39 2.94 -10.98
N GLY A 284 -11.24 3.90 -11.28
CA GLY A 284 -10.90 5.04 -12.12
C GLY A 284 -9.93 6.03 -11.46
N ASN A 285 -9.51 5.77 -10.21
CA ASN A 285 -8.57 6.62 -9.49
C ASN A 285 -7.80 5.85 -8.40
N GLU A 286 -6.69 6.41 -8.00
CA GLU A 286 -6.00 6.16 -6.73
C GLU A 286 -6.25 7.35 -5.78
N LEU A 287 -6.04 7.15 -4.50
CA LEU A 287 -6.33 8.13 -3.47
C LEU A 287 -5.11 8.27 -2.56
N PHE A 288 -4.64 9.51 -2.40
CA PHE A 288 -3.49 9.82 -1.58
C PHE A 288 -3.85 10.83 -0.50
N PHE A 289 -3.35 10.60 0.69
CA PHE A 289 -3.29 11.59 1.76
C PHE A 289 -2.09 12.49 1.50
N VAL A 290 -2.25 13.81 1.68
CA VAL A 290 -1.18 14.81 1.48
C VAL A 290 -0.77 15.30 2.86
N TYR A 291 0.50 15.13 3.20
CA TYR A 291 1.06 15.56 4.51
C TYR A 291 1.36 17.04 4.54
#